data_b9b8c318bffb5e8db3699451d2fbea48
#
_entry.id   b9b8c318bffb5e8db3699451d2fbea48
#
_cell.length_a   1.000
_cell.length_b   1.000
_cell.length_c   1.000
_cell.angle_alpha   90.00
_cell.angle_beta   90.00
_cell.angle_gamma   90.00
#
_symmetry.space_group_name_H-M   'P 1'
#
loop_
_entity.id
_entity.type
_entity.pdbx_description
1 polymer ?
#
loop_
_entity_poly.entity_id
_entity_poly.type
_entity_poly.pdbx_seq_one_letter_code
_entity_poly.pdbx_strand_id
1 'polypeptide(L)'
;MTRSDVVKLNRERLAVYLTKNGYRHTKERYTILEQACLLNQPFFMDELIAVAESLNITRATVYNTMPLLQEARLVHLLGKQYHQAGGAQYEVVGAKNNHMQIICARCGRVSEFRDVALTNLLRSRKYSNFDMQHFSLYVYGECKVCKKRI
;
A
#
# COMPACT_ATOMS: atom_id res chain seq x y z
N MET A 1 16.38 -2.31 -3.88
CA MET A 1 15.30 -2.72 -4.79
C MET A 1 14.80 -1.49 -5.56
N THR A 2 14.83 -1.55 -6.88
CA THR A 2 14.35 -0.46 -7.74
C THR A 2 12.83 -0.51 -7.87
N ARG A 3 12.22 0.57 -8.41
CA ARG A 3 10.78 0.57 -8.72
C ARG A 3 10.42 -0.54 -9.70
N SER A 4 11.27 -0.79 -10.69
CA SER A 4 11.10 -1.86 -11.66
C SER A 4 11.07 -3.22 -10.99
N ASP A 5 11.93 -3.45 -10.01
CA ASP A 5 11.96 -4.70 -9.25
C ASP A 5 10.69 -4.90 -8.43
N VAL A 6 10.18 -3.81 -7.83
CA VAL A 6 8.92 -3.83 -7.06
C VAL A 6 7.75 -4.18 -7.97
N VAL A 7 7.68 -3.57 -9.15
CA VAL A 7 6.64 -3.87 -10.15
C VAL A 7 6.68 -5.33 -10.55
N LYS A 8 7.86 -5.83 -10.91
CA LYS A 8 8.04 -7.22 -11.34
C LYS A 8 7.61 -8.21 -10.24
N LEU A 9 8.08 -8.00 -9.02
CA LEU A 9 7.77 -8.87 -7.90
C LEU A 9 6.27 -8.89 -7.58
N ASN A 10 5.65 -7.73 -7.54
CA ASN A 10 4.23 -7.63 -7.25
C ASN A 10 3.37 -8.21 -8.36
N ARG A 11 3.79 -8.06 -9.60
CA ARG A 11 3.15 -8.67 -10.75
C ARG A 11 3.16 -10.20 -10.66
N GLU A 12 4.28 -10.80 -10.28
CA GLU A 12 4.42 -12.24 -10.06
C GLU A 12 3.52 -12.72 -8.92
N ARG A 13 3.48 -11.96 -7.83
CA ARG A 13 2.61 -12.26 -6.67
C ARG A 13 1.14 -12.21 -7.03
N LEU A 14 0.74 -11.24 -7.83
CA LEU A 14 -0.64 -11.14 -8.29
C LEU A 14 -1.01 -12.35 -9.16
N ALA A 15 -0.13 -12.76 -10.06
CA ALA A 15 -0.35 -13.93 -10.89
C ALA A 15 -0.58 -15.20 -10.06
N VAL A 16 0.23 -15.42 -9.05
CA VAL A 16 0.08 -16.55 -8.13
C VAL A 16 -1.26 -16.49 -7.39
N TYR A 17 -1.62 -15.31 -6.86
CA TYR A 17 -2.86 -15.10 -6.13
C TYR A 17 -4.09 -15.37 -7.00
N LEU A 18 -4.11 -14.82 -8.21
CA LEU A 18 -5.23 -14.99 -9.15
C LEU A 18 -5.41 -16.46 -9.52
N THR A 19 -4.31 -17.16 -9.82
CA THR A 19 -4.34 -18.59 -10.16
C THR A 19 -4.85 -19.42 -8.98
N LYS A 20 -4.30 -19.19 -7.79
CA LYS A 20 -4.67 -19.93 -6.57
C LYS A 20 -6.13 -19.79 -6.21
N ASN A 21 -6.72 -18.64 -6.44
CA ASN A 21 -8.11 -18.35 -6.06
C ASN A 21 -9.10 -18.48 -7.21
N GLY A 22 -8.66 -18.92 -8.38
CA GLY A 22 -9.53 -19.11 -9.53
C GLY A 22 -10.05 -17.83 -10.16
N TYR A 23 -9.36 -16.71 -9.95
CA TYR A 23 -9.75 -15.42 -10.52
C TYR A 23 -9.15 -15.23 -11.92
N ARG A 24 -9.84 -14.45 -12.74
CA ARG A 24 -9.39 -14.17 -14.11
C ARG A 24 -8.15 -13.27 -14.11
N HIS A 25 -7.21 -13.60 -14.99
CA HIS A 25 -6.04 -12.77 -15.25
C HIS A 25 -6.41 -11.72 -16.31
N THR A 26 -6.86 -10.55 -15.86
CA THR A 26 -7.21 -9.47 -16.78
C THR A 26 -6.07 -8.48 -16.91
N LYS A 27 -5.93 -7.89 -18.09
CA LYS A 27 -4.93 -6.85 -18.34
C LYS A 27 -5.11 -5.67 -17.37
N GLU A 28 -6.35 -5.29 -17.11
CA GLU A 28 -6.69 -4.16 -16.24
C GLU A 28 -6.18 -4.37 -14.81
N ARG A 29 -6.31 -5.57 -14.26
CA ARG A 29 -5.82 -5.89 -12.90
C ARG A 29 -4.32 -5.68 -12.79
N TYR A 30 -3.56 -6.18 -13.77
CA TYR A 30 -2.11 -6.00 -13.79
C TYR A 30 -1.72 -4.54 -14.00
N THR A 31 -2.40 -3.84 -14.91
CA THR A 31 -2.13 -2.43 -15.17
C THR A 31 -2.39 -1.56 -13.96
N ILE A 32 -3.49 -1.78 -13.24
CA ILE A 32 -3.82 -1.05 -12.02
C ILE A 32 -2.73 -1.26 -10.96
N LEU A 33 -2.30 -2.49 -10.75
CA LEU A 33 -1.21 -2.79 -9.81
C LEU A 33 0.08 -2.10 -10.22
N GLU A 34 0.46 -2.17 -11.48
CA GLU A 34 1.67 -1.54 -11.99
C GLU A 34 1.65 -0.03 -11.79
N GLN A 35 0.53 0.62 -12.10
CA GLN A 35 0.39 2.05 -11.92
C GLN A 35 0.44 2.43 -10.43
N ALA A 36 -0.17 1.65 -9.56
CA ALA A 36 -0.05 1.86 -8.12
C ALA A 36 1.40 1.80 -7.65
N CYS A 37 2.19 0.86 -8.17
CA CYS A 37 3.61 0.75 -7.85
C CYS A 37 4.43 1.95 -8.32
N LEU A 38 4.02 2.61 -9.40
CA LEU A 38 4.74 3.74 -9.99
C LEU A 38 4.41 5.08 -9.35
N LEU A 39 3.32 5.17 -8.60
CA LEU A 39 2.96 6.38 -7.88
C LEU A 39 3.89 6.60 -6.68
N ASN A 40 3.98 7.84 -6.23
CA ASN A 40 4.67 8.15 -4.99
C ASN A 40 3.89 7.56 -3.81
N GLN A 41 4.60 6.83 -2.95
CA GLN A 41 3.99 6.12 -1.82
C GLN A 41 4.03 6.97 -0.55
N PRO A 42 2.98 7.03 0.24
CA PRO A 42 1.64 6.48 -0.05
C PRO A 42 0.89 7.32 -1.09
N PHE A 43 -0.10 6.73 -1.74
CA PHE A 43 -0.88 7.40 -2.78
C PHE A 43 -2.37 7.48 -2.41
N PHE A 44 -3.06 8.45 -2.97
CA PHE A 44 -4.51 8.57 -2.83
C PHE A 44 -5.24 7.85 -3.95
N MET A 45 -6.42 7.33 -3.64
CA MET A 45 -7.27 6.64 -4.62
C MET A 45 -7.51 7.47 -5.88
N ASP A 46 -7.75 8.78 -5.72
CA ASP A 46 -8.01 9.68 -6.85
C ASP A 46 -6.81 9.80 -7.80
N GLU A 47 -5.58 9.71 -7.26
CA GLU A 47 -4.38 9.70 -8.10
C GLU A 47 -4.33 8.45 -9.01
N LEU A 48 -4.63 7.29 -8.42
CA LEU A 48 -4.66 6.04 -9.17
C LEU A 48 -5.78 6.03 -10.21
N ILE A 49 -6.95 6.53 -9.84
CA ILE A 49 -8.09 6.64 -10.76
C ILE A 49 -7.74 7.54 -11.95
N ALA A 50 -7.12 8.68 -11.71
CA ALA A 50 -6.73 9.61 -12.78
C ALA A 50 -5.78 8.95 -13.78
N VAL A 51 -4.78 8.22 -13.31
CA VAL A 51 -3.84 7.50 -14.18
C VAL A 51 -4.56 6.38 -14.93
N ALA A 52 -5.40 5.61 -14.25
CA ALA A 52 -6.15 4.51 -14.87
C ALA A 52 -7.09 5.02 -15.97
N GLU A 53 -7.79 6.11 -15.74
CA GLU A 53 -8.68 6.72 -16.72
C GLU A 53 -7.90 7.19 -17.97
N SER A 54 -6.69 7.69 -17.81
CA SER A 54 -5.83 8.05 -18.93
C SER A 54 -5.41 6.84 -19.77
N LEU A 55 -5.51 5.64 -19.23
CA LEU A 55 -5.23 4.37 -19.89
C LEU A 55 -6.50 3.63 -20.32
N ASN A 56 -7.63 4.33 -20.36
CA ASN A 56 -8.94 3.78 -20.72
C ASN A 56 -9.46 2.69 -19.78
N ILE A 57 -9.07 2.78 -18.52
CA ILE A 57 -9.59 1.91 -17.44
C ILE A 57 -10.61 2.71 -16.65
N THR A 58 -11.82 2.18 -16.50
CA THR A 58 -12.90 2.90 -15.84
C THR A 58 -12.68 3.00 -14.35
N ARG A 59 -13.24 4.03 -13.73
CA ARG A 59 -13.27 4.23 -12.29
C ARG A 59 -13.83 3.01 -11.55
N ALA A 60 -14.91 2.43 -12.07
CA ALA A 60 -15.53 1.24 -11.50
C ALA A 60 -14.56 0.05 -11.47
N THR A 61 -13.76 -0.13 -12.51
CA THR A 61 -12.76 -1.20 -12.56
C THR A 61 -11.69 -1.01 -11.49
N VAL A 62 -11.25 0.22 -11.24
CA VAL A 62 -10.29 0.51 -10.17
C VAL A 62 -10.89 0.17 -8.81
N TYR A 63 -12.12 0.62 -8.53
CA TYR A 63 -12.80 0.33 -7.27
C TYR A 63 -13.03 -1.17 -7.05
N ASN A 64 -13.27 -1.93 -8.12
CA ASN A 64 -13.45 -3.38 -8.02
C ASN A 64 -12.13 -4.13 -7.87
N THR A 65 -11.03 -3.57 -8.36
CA THR A 65 -9.70 -4.21 -8.30
C THR A 65 -9.02 -3.99 -6.95
N MET A 66 -9.18 -2.82 -6.35
CA MET A 66 -8.46 -2.50 -5.11
C MET A 66 -8.76 -3.45 -3.94
N PRO A 67 -10.01 -3.87 -3.68
CA PRO A 67 -10.25 -4.88 -2.64
C PRO A 67 -9.54 -6.20 -2.91
N LEU A 68 -9.45 -6.61 -4.16
CA LEU A 68 -8.72 -7.82 -4.57
C LEU A 68 -7.23 -7.69 -4.27
N LEU A 69 -6.63 -6.54 -4.58
CA LEU A 69 -5.22 -6.27 -4.28
C LEU A 69 -4.96 -6.22 -2.77
N GLN A 70 -5.92 -5.75 -1.99
CA GLN A 70 -5.83 -5.78 -0.52
C GLN A 70 -5.88 -7.22 0.01
N GLU A 71 -6.78 -8.05 -0.48
CA GLU A 71 -6.86 -9.47 -0.11
C GLU A 71 -5.57 -10.21 -0.48
N ALA A 72 -5.01 -9.90 -1.64
CA ALA A 72 -3.73 -10.46 -2.09
C ALA A 72 -2.54 -9.94 -1.28
N ARG A 73 -2.76 -8.97 -0.39
CA ARG A 73 -1.73 -8.31 0.43
C ARG A 73 -0.67 -7.60 -0.41
N LEU A 74 -1.08 -7.06 -1.53
CA LEU A 74 -0.21 -6.29 -2.41
C LEU A 74 -0.31 -4.79 -2.15
N VAL A 75 -1.42 -4.33 -1.58
CA VAL A 75 -1.60 -2.94 -1.14
C VAL A 75 -2.20 -2.92 0.26
N HIS A 76 -1.85 -1.88 1.03
CA HIS A 76 -2.43 -1.60 2.34
C HIS A 76 -3.29 -0.36 2.28
N LEU A 77 -4.46 -0.42 2.90
CA LEU A 77 -5.28 0.76 3.18
C LEU A 77 -4.76 1.41 4.47
N LEU A 78 -4.29 2.65 4.38
CA LEU A 78 -3.58 3.32 5.48
C LEU A 78 -4.48 4.06 6.45
N GLY A 79 -5.72 4.19 6.21
CA GLY A 79 -6.64 4.85 7.13
C GLY A 79 -7.95 5.16 6.47
N LYS A 80 -9.00 5.22 7.26
CA LYS A 80 -10.31 5.65 6.79
C LYS A 80 -10.34 7.18 6.79
N GLN A 81 -10.44 7.75 5.61
CA GLN A 81 -10.36 9.19 5.43
C GLN A 81 -11.69 9.72 4.93
N TYR A 82 -12.59 9.91 5.87
CA TYR A 82 -13.93 10.35 5.52
C TYR A 82 -14.01 11.79 5.05
N HIS A 83 -12.98 12.60 5.32
CA HIS A 83 -13.03 14.05 5.06
C HIS A 83 -11.80 14.59 4.33
N GLN A 84 -10.98 13.70 3.78
CA GLN A 84 -9.76 14.12 3.10
C GLN A 84 -9.97 14.18 1.58
N ALA A 85 -9.51 15.27 0.97
CA ALA A 85 -9.46 15.38 -0.48
C ALA A 85 -8.55 14.28 -1.04
N GLY A 86 -8.96 13.65 -2.13
CA GLY A 86 -8.19 12.60 -2.78
C GLY A 86 -8.65 11.18 -2.47
N GLY A 87 -9.58 11.00 -1.54
CA GLY A 87 -10.14 9.69 -1.18
C GLY A 87 -9.26 8.89 -0.23
N ALA A 88 -9.43 7.58 -0.24
CA ALA A 88 -8.65 6.67 0.61
C ALA A 88 -7.19 6.67 0.23
N GLN A 89 -6.32 6.48 1.22
CA GLN A 89 -4.88 6.43 1.03
C GLN A 89 -4.37 5.00 1.14
N TYR A 90 -3.53 4.62 0.19
CA TYR A 90 -2.98 3.26 0.08
C TYR A 90 -1.47 3.28 -0.05
N GLU A 91 -0.86 2.15 0.24
CA GLU A 91 0.56 1.94 0.03
C GLU A 91 0.81 0.55 -0.55
N VAL A 92 1.67 0.48 -1.55
CA VAL A 92 2.09 -0.80 -2.13
C VAL A 92 3.06 -1.50 -1.18
N VAL A 93 2.82 -2.78 -0.92
CA VAL A 93 3.68 -3.59 -0.06
C VAL A 93 5.07 -3.72 -0.68
N GLY A 94 6.10 -3.45 0.12
CA GLY A 94 7.49 -3.55 -0.32
C GLY A 94 8.00 -2.38 -1.15
N ALA A 95 7.19 -1.35 -1.36
CA ALA A 95 7.60 -0.17 -2.12
C ALA A 95 8.70 0.63 -1.41
N LYS A 96 8.74 0.56 -0.08
CA LYS A 96 9.78 1.17 0.76
C LYS A 96 10.35 0.12 1.69
N ASN A 97 11.67 0.14 1.88
CA ASN A 97 12.37 -0.74 2.81
C ASN A 97 12.40 -0.13 4.21
N ASN A 98 12.12 -0.95 5.23
CA ASN A 98 12.27 -0.58 6.65
C ASN A 98 11.61 0.76 7.00
N HIS A 99 10.40 1.00 6.53
CA HIS A 99 9.74 2.26 6.84
C HIS A 99 8.80 2.13 8.04
N MET A 100 8.70 3.23 8.76
CA MET A 100 7.85 3.38 9.93
C MET A 100 6.96 4.58 9.74
N GLN A 101 5.66 4.41 9.94
CA GLN A 101 4.69 5.47 9.74
C GLN A 101 3.73 5.60 10.90
N ILE A 102 3.37 6.85 11.19
CA ILE A 102 2.32 7.19 12.13
C ILE A 102 1.11 7.63 11.31
N ILE A 103 -0.03 7.03 11.57
CA ILE A 103 -1.26 7.28 10.82
C ILE A 103 -2.34 7.75 11.77
N CYS A 104 -2.91 8.91 11.50
CA CYS A 104 -4.09 9.36 12.24
C CYS A 104 -5.30 8.58 11.74
N ALA A 105 -5.90 7.78 12.62
CA ALA A 105 -7.07 6.99 12.30
C ALA A 105 -8.31 7.85 12.00
N ARG A 106 -8.29 9.13 12.39
CA ARG A 106 -9.41 10.04 12.22
C ARG A 106 -9.34 10.83 10.92
N CYS A 107 -8.21 11.50 10.64
CA CYS A 107 -8.05 12.31 9.43
C CYS A 107 -7.18 11.65 8.35
N GLY A 108 -6.53 10.53 8.68
CA GLY A 108 -5.71 9.78 7.74
C GLY A 108 -4.33 10.38 7.46
N ARG A 109 -3.95 11.46 8.15
CA ARG A 109 -2.61 12.04 7.97
C ARG A 109 -1.54 11.00 8.25
N VAL A 110 -0.56 10.90 7.35
CA VAL A 110 0.56 9.97 7.46
C VAL A 110 1.84 10.76 7.65
N SER A 111 2.62 10.37 8.66
CA SER A 111 3.96 10.93 8.92
C SER A 111 4.96 9.80 9.04
N GLU A 112 6.15 10.00 8.47
CA GLU A 112 7.24 9.04 8.64
C GLU A 112 8.04 9.37 9.89
N PHE A 113 8.54 8.33 10.55
CA PHE A 113 9.45 8.49 11.68
C PHE A 113 10.57 7.46 11.61
N ARG A 114 11.62 7.69 12.37
CA ARG A 114 12.74 6.75 12.51
C ARG A 114 12.91 6.39 13.97
N ASP A 115 13.10 5.10 14.21
CA ASP A 115 13.48 4.58 15.51
C ASP A 115 14.58 3.54 15.30
N VAL A 116 15.80 3.95 15.54
CA VAL A 116 17.00 3.11 15.31
C VAL A 116 17.00 1.91 16.24
N ALA A 117 16.60 2.09 17.51
CA ALA A 117 16.53 1.02 18.49
C ALA A 117 15.54 -0.07 18.06
N LEU A 118 14.37 0.34 17.61
CA LEU A 118 13.34 -0.58 17.14
C LEU A 118 13.78 -1.31 15.85
N THR A 119 14.39 -0.59 14.93
CA THR A 119 14.93 -1.17 13.69
C THR A 119 15.99 -2.24 14.02
N ASN A 120 16.91 -1.94 14.91
CA ASN A 120 17.95 -2.89 15.32
C ASN A 120 17.37 -4.10 16.03
N LEU A 121 16.36 -3.90 16.87
CA LEU A 121 15.68 -5.00 17.54
C LEU A 121 15.04 -5.97 16.54
N LEU A 122 14.33 -5.44 15.56
CA LEU A 122 13.70 -6.26 14.52
C LEU A 122 14.73 -7.01 13.66
N ARG A 123 15.83 -6.34 13.30
CA ARG A 123 16.91 -6.95 12.51
C ARG A 123 17.66 -8.02 13.27
N SER A 124 17.79 -7.90 14.57
CA SER A 124 18.51 -8.88 15.41
C SER A 124 17.70 -10.13 15.68
N ARG A 125 16.39 -10.12 15.43
CA ARG A 125 15.52 -11.27 15.65
C ARG A 125 15.79 -12.36 14.62
N LYS A 126 15.84 -13.59 15.10
CA LYS A 126 15.95 -14.78 14.25
C LYS A 126 14.56 -15.40 14.11
N TYR A 127 14.16 -15.61 12.90
CA TYR A 127 12.88 -16.26 12.57
C TYR A 127 13.16 -17.68 12.06
N SER A 128 12.40 -18.65 12.55
CA SER A 128 12.59 -20.05 12.14
C SER A 128 12.31 -20.23 10.66
N ASN A 129 13.31 -20.72 9.92
CA ASN A 129 13.21 -20.96 8.47
C ASN A 129 12.81 -19.73 7.65
N PHE A 130 13.22 -18.54 8.09
CA PHE A 130 12.85 -17.32 7.43
C PHE A 130 13.93 -16.26 7.59
N ASP A 131 14.36 -15.65 6.50
CA ASP A 131 15.31 -14.54 6.48
C ASP A 131 14.55 -13.24 6.19
N MET A 132 14.49 -12.35 7.18
CA MET A 132 13.83 -11.07 7.01
C MET A 132 14.67 -10.15 6.13
N GLN A 133 14.09 -9.62 5.08
CA GLN A 133 14.75 -8.66 4.20
C GLN A 133 14.41 -7.22 4.56
N HIS A 134 13.15 -6.93 4.82
CA HIS A 134 12.68 -5.62 5.25
C HIS A 134 11.39 -5.76 6.06
N PHE A 135 10.98 -4.67 6.69
CA PHE A 135 9.75 -4.62 7.46
C PHE A 135 9.00 -3.31 7.20
N SER A 136 7.74 -3.29 7.56
CA SER A 136 6.91 -2.09 7.59
C SER A 136 6.21 -2.01 8.93
N LEU A 137 6.22 -0.84 9.55
CA LEU A 137 5.57 -0.60 10.83
C LEU A 137 4.58 0.55 10.71
N TYR A 138 3.35 0.31 11.14
CA TYR A 138 2.31 1.31 11.17
C TYR A 138 1.84 1.51 12.61
N VAL A 139 1.86 2.77 13.05
CA VAL A 139 1.34 3.15 14.36
C VAL A 139 0.08 3.99 14.15
N TYR A 140 -1.02 3.54 14.67
CA TYR A 140 -2.31 4.20 14.54
C TYR A 140 -2.67 4.94 15.81
N GLY A 141 -3.20 6.14 15.65
CA GLY A 141 -3.62 6.94 16.78
C GLY A 141 -4.42 8.14 16.31
N GLU A 142 -4.45 9.17 17.12
CA GLU A 142 -5.14 10.42 16.79
C GLU A 142 -4.13 11.57 16.82
N CYS A 143 -4.05 12.33 15.73
CA CYS A 143 -3.15 13.49 15.68
C CYS A 143 -3.62 14.62 16.58
N LYS A 144 -2.70 15.51 16.97
CA LYS A 144 -3.01 16.61 17.87
C LYS A 144 -4.10 17.56 17.34
N VAL A 145 -4.15 17.74 16.02
CA VAL A 145 -5.17 18.59 15.39
C VAL A 145 -6.56 17.96 15.56
N CYS A 146 -6.70 16.67 15.31
CA CYS A 146 -7.97 15.95 15.50
C CYS A 146 -8.37 15.87 16.97
N LYS A 147 -7.40 15.68 17.86
CA LYS A 147 -7.64 15.60 19.31
C LYS A 147 -8.21 16.93 19.87
N LYS A 148 -7.84 18.06 19.29
CA LYS A 148 -8.35 19.37 19.67
C LYS A 148 -9.73 19.68 19.08
N ARG A 149 -10.18 18.92 18.10
CA ARG A 149 -11.52 19.07 17.50
C ARG A 149 -12.50 18.20 18.27
N ILE A 150 -13.15 18.80 19.22
CA ILE A 150 -14.21 18.13 19.97
C ILE A 150 -15.54 18.49 19.36
#